data_f3c7f557ca9d256d5022fbe4e7c97200
#
_entry.id   f3c7f557ca9d256d5022fbe4e7c97200
#
_cell.length_a   1.000
_cell.length_b   1.000
_cell.length_c   1.000
_cell.angle_alpha   90.00
_cell.angle_beta   90.00
_cell.angle_gamma   90.00
#
_symmetry.space_group_name_H-M   'P 1'
#
loop_
_entity.id
_entity.type
_entity.pdbx_description
1 polymer ?
#
loop_
_entity_poly.entity_id
_entity_poly.type
_entity_poly.pdbx_seq_one_letter_code
_entity_poly.pdbx_strand_id
1 'polypeptide(L)'
;EEELPPDYYRHVAEFVAEIADALEAAHRAHVIHRDLKPNNILVTRDGKPKISDFGLAKLVDEHSLSLAGDMAGTYFYMSPEQVAAKRAGIDHRTDIFSLGATLYESLTLTRPFTGDTSQQVFEQILLVDPPDPKQLRSRVPRDLGIICQKALEKTRDQRYETMAEYGADLRRH
;
A
#
# COMPACT_ATOMS: atom_id res chain seq x y z
N GLU A 1 2.99 -13.82 -20.38
CA GLU A 1 2.39 -12.73 -19.59
C GLU A 1 0.89 -12.73 -19.81
N GLU A 2 0.11 -12.64 -18.75
CA GLU A 2 -1.34 -12.45 -18.85
C GLU A 2 -1.62 -11.13 -19.58
N GLU A 3 -2.44 -11.20 -20.63
CA GLU A 3 -2.69 -10.05 -21.50
C GLU A 3 -3.69 -9.11 -20.83
N LEU A 4 -3.18 -7.99 -20.27
CA LEU A 4 -4.00 -6.97 -19.64
C LEU A 4 -4.60 -6.03 -20.69
N PRO A 5 -5.80 -5.46 -20.46
CA PRO A 5 -6.40 -4.47 -21.34
C PRO A 5 -5.47 -3.29 -21.63
N PRO A 6 -5.55 -2.65 -22.80
CA PRO A 6 -4.67 -1.52 -23.18
C PRO A 6 -4.67 -0.38 -22.17
N ASP A 7 -5.83 -0.08 -21.56
CA ASP A 7 -6.02 1.02 -20.61
C ASP A 7 -5.84 0.60 -19.14
N TYR A 8 -5.39 -0.63 -18.89
CA TYR A 8 -5.34 -1.19 -17.55
C TYR A 8 -4.57 -0.30 -16.56
N TYR A 9 -3.35 0.10 -16.92
CA TYR A 9 -2.49 0.88 -16.03
C TYR A 9 -3.05 2.26 -15.73
N ARG A 10 -3.69 2.89 -16.69
CA ARG A 10 -4.39 4.16 -16.50
C ARG A 10 -5.56 4.00 -15.52
N HIS A 11 -6.39 2.97 -15.71
CA HIS A 11 -7.50 2.69 -14.78
C HIS A 11 -7.00 2.37 -13.37
N VAL A 12 -5.89 1.63 -13.23
CA VAL A 12 -5.27 1.38 -11.92
C VAL A 12 -4.83 2.69 -11.28
N ALA A 13 -4.17 3.58 -12.01
CA ALA A 13 -3.71 4.87 -11.48
C ALA A 13 -4.90 5.75 -11.05
N GLU A 14 -5.95 5.86 -11.86
CA GLU A 14 -7.17 6.60 -11.54
C GLU A 14 -7.87 6.03 -10.29
N PHE A 15 -8.02 4.70 -10.24
CA PHE A 15 -8.65 4.00 -9.12
C PHE A 15 -7.87 4.20 -7.80
N VAL A 16 -6.56 4.07 -7.84
CA VAL A 16 -5.70 4.29 -6.67
C VAL A 16 -5.70 5.77 -6.25
N ALA A 17 -5.78 6.70 -7.20
CA ALA A 17 -5.92 8.12 -6.90
C ALA A 17 -7.26 8.45 -6.20
N GLU A 18 -8.36 7.78 -6.55
CA GLU A 18 -9.63 7.94 -5.82
C GLU A 18 -9.54 7.40 -4.38
N ILE A 19 -8.80 6.30 -4.16
CA ILE A 19 -8.51 5.79 -2.80
C ILE A 19 -7.68 6.82 -2.02
N ALA A 20 -6.68 7.42 -2.67
CA ALA A 20 -5.84 8.44 -2.05
C ALA A 20 -6.66 9.67 -1.60
N ASP A 21 -7.66 10.11 -2.37
CA ASP A 21 -8.57 11.19 -1.95
C ASP A 21 -9.37 10.84 -0.69
N ALA A 22 -9.89 9.62 -0.61
CA ALA A 22 -10.64 9.17 0.55
C ALA A 22 -9.75 9.08 1.81
N LEU A 23 -8.50 8.61 1.66
CA LEU A 23 -7.52 8.58 2.76
C LEU A 23 -7.09 9.98 3.17
N GLU A 24 -6.88 10.89 2.23
CA GLU A 24 -6.54 12.29 2.53
C GLU A 24 -7.64 12.96 3.37
N ALA A 25 -8.91 12.71 3.04
CA ALA A 25 -10.04 13.22 3.84
C ALA A 25 -10.03 12.68 5.27
N ALA A 26 -9.69 11.39 5.44
CA ALA A 26 -9.54 10.79 6.76
C ALA A 26 -8.34 11.36 7.53
N HIS A 27 -7.20 11.53 6.86
CA HIS A 27 -5.98 12.09 7.47
C HIS A 27 -6.19 13.52 7.95
N ARG A 28 -6.92 14.35 7.19
CA ARG A 28 -7.32 15.71 7.63
C ARG A 28 -8.19 15.71 8.87
N ALA A 29 -8.98 14.64 9.05
CA ALA A 29 -9.77 14.40 10.26
C ALA A 29 -8.96 13.70 11.38
N HIS A 30 -7.63 13.60 11.24
CA HIS A 30 -6.72 12.90 12.16
C HIS A 30 -7.03 11.40 12.34
N VAL A 31 -7.60 10.78 11.32
CA VAL A 31 -7.86 9.34 11.27
C VAL A 31 -6.86 8.67 10.33
N ILE A 32 -6.09 7.73 10.85
CA ILE A 32 -5.15 6.90 10.10
C ILE A 32 -5.76 5.50 10.02
N HIS A 33 -5.76 4.90 8.82
CA HIS A 33 -6.40 3.59 8.58
C HIS A 33 -5.61 2.45 9.25
N ARG A 34 -4.30 2.39 9.04
CA ARG A 34 -3.32 1.44 9.63
C ARG A 34 -3.43 -0.03 9.20
N ASP A 35 -4.49 -0.42 8.51
CA ASP A 35 -4.69 -1.78 7.97
C ASP A 35 -5.21 -1.72 6.52
N LEU A 36 -4.64 -0.81 5.72
CA LEU A 36 -5.01 -0.69 4.32
C LEU A 36 -4.45 -1.87 3.54
N LYS A 37 -5.32 -2.56 2.81
CA LYS A 37 -5.01 -3.73 1.98
C LYS A 37 -6.13 -3.95 0.97
N PRO A 38 -5.93 -4.73 -0.10
CA PRO A 38 -6.97 -5.00 -1.10
C PRO A 38 -8.30 -5.49 -0.51
N ASN A 39 -8.26 -6.32 0.54
CA ASN A 39 -9.46 -6.85 1.18
C ASN A 39 -10.34 -5.77 1.85
N ASN A 40 -9.75 -4.62 2.21
CA ASN A 40 -10.45 -3.49 2.82
C ASN A 40 -10.83 -2.42 1.78
N ILE A 41 -10.64 -2.70 0.49
CA ILE A 41 -11.05 -1.85 -0.64
C ILE A 41 -12.20 -2.53 -1.36
N LEU A 42 -13.39 -2.02 -1.16
CA LEU A 42 -14.61 -2.51 -1.80
C LEU A 42 -14.84 -1.73 -3.09
N VAL A 43 -15.35 -2.39 -4.12
CA VAL A 43 -15.71 -1.76 -5.39
C VAL A 43 -17.23 -1.71 -5.51
N THR A 44 -17.78 -0.53 -5.70
CA THR A 44 -19.21 -0.35 -5.92
C THR A 44 -19.63 -0.80 -7.33
N ARG A 45 -20.94 -0.92 -7.60
CA ARG A 45 -21.44 -1.36 -8.91
C ARG A 45 -21.07 -0.41 -10.06
N ASP A 46 -20.84 0.86 -9.76
CA ASP A 46 -20.40 1.91 -10.69
C ASP A 46 -18.85 2.04 -10.76
N GLY A 47 -18.11 1.05 -10.19
CA GLY A 47 -16.65 0.97 -10.28
C GLY A 47 -15.88 1.86 -9.30
N LYS A 48 -16.56 2.51 -8.34
CA LYS A 48 -15.92 3.41 -7.37
C LYS A 48 -15.34 2.66 -6.17
N PRO A 49 -14.13 3.00 -5.69
CA PRO A 49 -13.59 2.43 -4.47
C PRO A 49 -14.30 2.94 -3.22
N LYS A 50 -14.43 2.08 -2.24
CA LYS A 50 -14.86 2.37 -0.88
C LYS A 50 -13.90 1.69 0.09
N ILE A 51 -13.44 2.42 1.08
CA ILE A 51 -12.53 1.89 2.11
C ILE A 51 -13.38 1.46 3.31
N SER A 52 -13.18 0.22 3.76
CA SER A 52 -13.82 -0.34 4.96
C SER A 52 -12.82 -0.48 6.10
N ASP A 53 -13.33 -0.78 7.29
CA ASP A 53 -12.54 -1.16 8.48
C ASP A 53 -11.56 -0.10 8.98
N PHE A 54 -11.94 1.19 8.90
CA PHE A 54 -11.19 2.27 9.52
C PHE A 54 -11.04 2.07 11.04
N GLY A 55 -9.81 2.10 11.51
CA GLY A 55 -9.49 2.21 12.93
C GLY A 55 -9.66 0.94 13.76
N LEU A 56 -9.98 -0.22 13.20
CA LEU A 56 -10.00 -1.50 13.92
C LEU A 56 -8.61 -1.86 14.48
N ALA A 57 -7.54 -1.40 13.83
CA ALA A 57 -6.16 -1.60 14.26
C ALA A 57 -5.75 -0.84 15.54
N LYS A 58 -6.62 -0.01 16.13
CA LYS A 58 -6.36 0.58 17.47
C LYS A 58 -6.36 -0.44 18.60
N LEU A 59 -6.89 -1.64 18.38
CA LEU A 59 -7.07 -2.68 19.39
C LEU A 59 -6.14 -3.88 19.23
N VAL A 60 -5.25 -3.87 18.21
CA VAL A 60 -4.24 -4.93 18.07
C VAL A 60 -3.11 -4.64 19.05
N ASP A 61 -3.29 -5.06 20.29
CA ASP A 61 -2.28 -5.07 21.34
C ASP A 61 -1.09 -5.96 20.95
N GLU A 62 0.07 -5.69 21.57
CA GLU A 62 1.36 -6.40 21.39
C GLU A 62 1.26 -7.93 21.45
N HIS A 63 0.20 -8.47 22.05
CA HIS A 63 -0.08 -9.91 22.08
C HIS A 63 -0.53 -10.51 20.74
N SER A 64 -0.99 -9.70 19.80
CA SER A 64 -1.50 -10.19 18.50
C SER A 64 -0.40 -10.48 17.47
N LEU A 65 0.78 -9.85 17.58
CA LEU A 65 1.93 -10.18 16.74
C LEU A 65 2.51 -11.57 17.04
N SER A 66 2.32 -12.07 18.26
CA SER A 66 2.77 -13.42 18.67
C SER A 66 1.78 -14.53 18.32
N LEU A 67 0.53 -14.19 17.98
CA LEU A 67 -0.52 -15.13 17.55
C LEU A 67 -0.70 -15.14 16.03
N ALA A 68 0.28 -14.66 15.27
CA ALA A 68 0.26 -14.51 13.80
C ALA A 68 0.12 -15.82 13.00
N GLY A 69 -0.23 -16.93 13.66
CA GLY A 69 -0.58 -18.19 12.99
C GLY A 69 -1.88 -18.13 12.18
N ASP A 70 -2.82 -17.25 12.51
CA ASP A 70 -4.18 -17.25 11.94
C ASP A 70 -4.56 -15.98 11.15
N MET A 71 -3.71 -14.94 11.08
CA MET A 71 -3.98 -13.74 10.25
C MET A 71 -3.37 -13.87 8.86
N ALA A 72 -3.78 -14.90 8.12
CA ALA A 72 -3.33 -15.12 6.75
C ALA A 72 -3.57 -13.87 5.88
N GLY A 73 -2.48 -13.16 5.53
CA GLY A 73 -2.49 -12.13 4.48
C GLY A 73 -2.43 -10.67 4.90
N THR A 74 -2.54 -10.32 6.18
CA THR A 74 -2.59 -8.91 6.63
C THR A 74 -1.22 -8.23 6.64
N TYR A 75 -0.15 -8.94 6.96
CA TYR A 75 1.18 -8.36 7.16
C TYR A 75 1.92 -7.94 5.87
N PHE A 76 1.48 -8.40 4.70
CA PHE A 76 2.15 -8.09 3.42
C PHE A 76 2.10 -6.61 3.02
N TYR A 77 1.19 -5.83 3.62
CA TYR A 77 0.98 -4.41 3.32
C TYR A 77 1.39 -3.49 4.47
N MET A 78 1.94 -4.05 5.55
CA MET A 78 2.43 -3.28 6.69
C MET A 78 3.62 -2.39 6.30
N SER A 79 3.67 -1.20 6.86
CA SER A 79 4.82 -0.31 6.70
C SER A 79 5.99 -0.74 7.59
N PRO A 80 7.23 -0.32 7.28
CA PRO A 80 8.41 -0.60 8.11
C PRO A 80 8.24 -0.18 9.57
N GLU A 81 7.63 0.98 9.83
CA GLU A 81 7.36 1.47 11.17
C GLU A 81 6.33 0.64 11.94
N GLN A 82 5.37 0.02 11.24
CA GLN A 82 4.43 -0.92 11.87
C GLN A 82 5.13 -2.23 12.23
N VAL A 83 5.93 -2.78 11.32
CA VAL A 83 6.72 -4.00 11.57
C VAL A 83 7.72 -3.81 12.71
N ALA A 84 8.38 -2.64 12.77
CA ALA A 84 9.31 -2.32 13.84
C ALA A 84 8.63 -2.03 15.19
N ALA A 85 7.30 -2.12 15.29
CA ALA A 85 6.50 -1.82 16.48
C ALA A 85 6.82 -0.45 17.13
N LYS A 86 7.28 0.50 16.34
CA LYS A 86 7.62 1.85 16.81
C LYS A 86 6.35 2.69 16.95
N ARG A 87 5.55 2.44 18.00
CA ARG A 87 4.27 3.16 18.24
C ARG A 87 4.42 4.69 18.20
N ALA A 88 5.51 5.23 18.70
CA ALA A 88 5.80 6.67 18.70
C ALA A 88 6.10 7.26 17.29
N GLY A 89 6.12 6.42 16.27
CA GLY A 89 6.51 6.82 14.93
C GLY A 89 5.48 6.54 13.84
N ILE A 90 4.30 6.02 14.17
CA ILE A 90 3.27 5.75 13.16
C ILE A 90 2.47 7.03 12.92
N ASP A 91 2.59 7.58 11.71
CA ASP A 91 1.79 8.70 11.23
C ASP A 91 1.00 8.30 9.97
N HIS A 92 0.32 9.25 9.33
CA HIS A 92 -0.50 9.01 8.14
C HIS A 92 0.29 8.44 6.94
N ARG A 93 1.62 8.58 6.90
CA ARG A 93 2.47 8.04 5.84
C ARG A 93 2.60 6.50 5.88
N THR A 94 2.12 5.87 6.95
CA THR A 94 1.94 4.41 6.97
C THR A 94 0.92 3.96 5.93
N ASP A 95 -0.19 4.70 5.76
CA ASP A 95 -1.21 4.39 4.77
C ASP A 95 -0.70 4.63 3.34
N ILE A 96 0.24 5.58 3.13
CA ILE A 96 0.90 5.80 1.83
C ILE A 96 1.70 4.56 1.43
N PHE A 97 2.46 3.98 2.37
CA PHE A 97 3.20 2.74 2.12
C PHE A 97 2.26 1.58 1.78
N SER A 98 1.19 1.39 2.55
CA SER A 98 0.21 0.31 2.35
C SER A 98 -0.52 0.47 1.00
N LEU A 99 -0.86 1.70 0.60
CA LEU A 99 -1.44 1.97 -0.72
C LEU A 99 -0.40 1.76 -1.84
N GLY A 100 0.86 2.09 -1.58
CA GLY A 100 1.99 1.78 -2.48
C GLY A 100 2.16 0.28 -2.71
N ALA A 101 2.04 -0.54 -1.65
CA ALA A 101 2.08 -2.00 -1.77
C ALA A 101 0.90 -2.55 -2.57
N THR A 102 -0.29 -1.96 -2.39
CA THR A 102 -1.49 -2.30 -3.16
C THR A 102 -1.33 -1.90 -4.64
N LEU A 103 -0.77 -0.72 -4.91
CA LEU A 103 -0.45 -0.28 -6.28
C LEU A 103 0.56 -1.24 -6.93
N TYR A 104 1.64 -1.58 -6.22
CA TYR A 104 2.65 -2.51 -6.73
C TYR A 104 2.03 -3.84 -7.17
N GLU A 105 1.21 -4.44 -6.31
CA GLU A 105 0.52 -5.69 -6.62
C GLU A 105 -0.43 -5.53 -7.83
N SER A 106 -1.12 -4.41 -7.93
CA SER A 106 -1.97 -4.12 -9.10
C SER A 106 -1.16 -3.96 -10.40
N LEU A 107 0.04 -3.39 -10.34
CA LEU A 107 0.90 -3.21 -11.52
C LEU A 107 1.57 -4.51 -11.97
N THR A 108 1.99 -5.34 -11.03
CA THR A 108 2.84 -6.51 -11.28
C THR A 108 2.11 -7.84 -11.19
N LEU A 109 0.92 -7.87 -10.59
CA LEU A 109 0.14 -9.05 -10.17
C LEU A 109 0.92 -9.92 -9.16
N THR A 110 1.91 -9.35 -8.50
CA THR A 110 2.69 -9.98 -7.44
C THR A 110 2.88 -9.00 -6.29
N ARG A 111 2.98 -9.50 -5.07
CA ARG A 111 3.23 -8.66 -3.90
C ARG A 111 4.67 -8.12 -3.91
N PRO A 112 4.91 -6.90 -3.40
CA PRO A 112 6.27 -6.34 -3.31
C PRO A 112 7.17 -7.11 -2.34
N PHE A 113 6.59 -7.70 -1.29
CA PHE A 113 7.28 -8.46 -0.26
C PHE A 113 6.62 -9.83 -0.11
N THR A 114 7.43 -10.90 -0.11
CA THR A 114 6.95 -12.27 -0.06
C THR A 114 7.86 -13.11 0.84
N GLY A 115 7.36 -14.24 1.32
CA GLY A 115 8.12 -15.17 2.14
C GLY A 115 7.24 -16.31 2.62
N ASP A 116 7.84 -17.43 3.00
CA ASP A 116 7.14 -18.62 3.50
C ASP A 116 6.67 -18.41 4.95
N THR A 117 7.27 -17.45 5.65
CA THR A 117 6.93 -17.09 7.04
C THR A 117 6.72 -15.60 7.18
N SER A 118 5.93 -15.18 8.19
CA SER A 118 5.75 -13.76 8.52
C SER A 118 7.07 -13.06 8.84
N GLN A 119 8.01 -13.77 9.47
CA GLN A 119 9.34 -13.24 9.79
C GLN A 119 10.13 -12.87 8.52
N GLN A 120 10.11 -13.73 7.50
CA GLN A 120 10.77 -13.44 6.21
C GLN A 120 10.14 -12.23 5.51
N VAL A 121 8.80 -12.11 5.55
CA VAL A 121 8.12 -10.93 4.98
C VAL A 121 8.49 -9.68 5.76
N PHE A 122 8.52 -9.71 7.08
CA PHE A 122 8.93 -8.57 7.91
C PHE A 122 10.36 -8.14 7.62
N GLU A 123 11.29 -9.09 7.45
CA GLU A 123 12.67 -8.80 7.06
C GLU A 123 12.72 -8.08 5.69
N GLN A 124 11.97 -8.54 4.71
CA GLN A 124 11.88 -7.86 3.41
C GLN A 124 11.27 -6.46 3.53
N ILE A 125 10.19 -6.29 4.28
CA ILE A 125 9.59 -4.98 4.50
C ILE A 125 10.59 -4.00 5.12
N LEU A 126 11.44 -4.46 6.03
CA LEU A 126 12.41 -3.60 6.71
C LEU A 126 13.66 -3.30 5.88
N LEU A 127 14.16 -4.28 5.10
CA LEU A 127 15.53 -4.26 4.59
C LEU A 127 15.66 -4.34 3.06
N VAL A 128 14.63 -4.82 2.35
CA VAL A 128 14.73 -5.11 0.91
C VAL A 128 13.85 -4.16 0.11
N ASP A 129 14.45 -3.47 -0.86
CA ASP A 129 13.66 -2.71 -1.82
C ASP A 129 13.02 -3.66 -2.83
N PRO A 130 11.72 -3.50 -3.13
CA PRO A 130 11.06 -4.35 -4.10
C PRO A 130 11.64 -4.08 -5.51
N PRO A 131 11.67 -5.09 -6.39
CA PRO A 131 12.07 -4.90 -7.78
C PRO A 131 11.27 -3.79 -8.47
N ASP A 132 11.89 -3.10 -9.43
CA ASP A 132 11.16 -2.14 -10.27
C ASP A 132 9.98 -2.86 -10.95
N PRO A 133 8.73 -2.38 -10.81
CA PRO A 133 7.56 -2.97 -11.47
C PRO A 133 7.77 -3.24 -12.95
N LYS A 134 8.52 -2.38 -13.64
CA LYS A 134 8.85 -2.53 -15.07
C LYS A 134 9.75 -3.72 -15.37
N GLN A 135 10.58 -4.16 -14.42
CA GLN A 135 11.41 -5.36 -14.59
C GLN A 135 10.56 -6.64 -14.56
N LEU A 136 9.46 -6.62 -13.80
CA LEU A 136 8.54 -7.75 -13.71
C LEU A 136 7.53 -7.75 -14.86
N ARG A 137 7.08 -6.57 -15.28
CA ARG A 137 6.15 -6.39 -16.39
C ARG A 137 6.58 -5.23 -17.27
N SER A 138 7.11 -5.53 -18.44
CA SER A 138 7.71 -4.55 -19.38
C SER A 138 6.74 -3.46 -19.84
N ARG A 139 5.43 -3.75 -19.82
CA ARG A 139 4.35 -2.81 -20.19
C ARG A 139 3.99 -1.80 -19.11
N VAL A 140 4.50 -1.94 -17.87
CA VAL A 140 4.28 -0.95 -16.82
C VAL A 140 4.91 0.38 -17.24
N PRO A 141 4.14 1.48 -17.25
CA PRO A 141 4.68 2.82 -17.53
C PRO A 141 5.77 3.18 -16.51
N ARG A 142 6.86 3.77 -17.00
CA ARG A 142 8.03 4.08 -16.18
C ARG A 142 7.72 5.04 -15.04
N ASP A 143 6.94 6.06 -15.32
CA ASP A 143 6.54 7.08 -14.35
C ASP A 143 5.67 6.47 -13.23
N LEU A 144 4.75 5.57 -13.58
CA LEU A 144 3.92 4.86 -12.60
C LEU A 144 4.77 3.92 -11.72
N GLY A 145 5.81 3.29 -12.28
CA GLY A 145 6.80 2.55 -11.51
C GLY A 145 7.55 3.43 -10.49
N ILE A 146 7.98 4.62 -10.90
CA ILE A 146 8.66 5.59 -10.02
C ILE A 146 7.73 6.07 -8.91
N ILE A 147 6.48 6.39 -9.22
CA ILE A 147 5.45 6.80 -8.25
C ILE A 147 5.25 5.69 -7.21
N CYS A 148 5.16 4.44 -7.67
CA CYS A 148 5.01 3.28 -6.82
C CYS A 148 6.22 3.09 -5.89
N GLN A 149 7.44 3.14 -6.41
CA GLN A 149 8.67 3.00 -5.63
C GLN A 149 8.80 4.09 -4.58
N LYS A 150 8.49 5.35 -4.92
CA LYS A 150 8.51 6.46 -3.95
C LYS A 150 7.55 6.23 -2.77
N ALA A 151 6.37 5.68 -3.01
CA ALA A 151 5.43 5.34 -1.95
C ALA A 151 5.96 4.20 -1.04
N LEU A 152 6.81 3.31 -1.58
CA LEU A 152 7.40 2.17 -0.88
C LEU A 152 8.76 2.44 -0.23
N GLU A 153 9.22 3.70 -0.19
CA GLU A 153 10.44 4.08 0.51
C GLU A 153 10.40 3.65 1.99
N LYS A 154 11.51 3.09 2.48
CA LYS A 154 11.61 2.58 3.86
C LYS A 154 11.56 3.71 4.87
N THR A 155 12.23 4.81 4.55
CA THR A 155 12.24 6.03 5.36
C THR A 155 11.02 6.88 5.04
N ARG A 156 10.20 7.18 6.04
CA ARG A 156 8.96 7.95 5.88
C ARG A 156 9.16 9.30 5.19
N ASP A 157 10.24 10.01 5.52
CA ASP A 157 10.54 11.34 4.97
C ASP A 157 10.93 11.30 3.48
N GLN A 158 11.21 10.12 2.92
CA GLN A 158 11.47 9.92 1.50
C GLN A 158 10.20 9.56 0.71
N ARG A 159 9.11 9.21 1.39
CA ARG A 159 7.80 9.00 0.77
C ARG A 159 7.15 10.33 0.39
N TYR A 160 5.93 10.28 -0.10
CA TYR A 160 5.07 11.47 -0.22
C TYR A 160 4.78 12.05 1.18
N GLU A 161 4.73 13.38 1.25
CA GLU A 161 4.39 14.05 2.51
C GLU A 161 2.91 13.88 2.84
N THR A 162 2.05 13.94 1.83
CA THR A 162 0.60 13.78 1.97
C THR A 162 0.03 12.78 0.97
N MET A 163 -1.14 12.25 1.29
CA MET A 163 -1.88 11.40 0.36
C MET A 163 -2.38 12.19 -0.85
N ALA A 164 -2.63 13.49 -0.69
CA ALA A 164 -2.99 14.40 -1.78
C ALA A 164 -1.88 14.53 -2.83
N GLU A 165 -0.61 14.64 -2.40
CA GLU A 165 0.54 14.65 -3.33
C GLU A 165 0.67 13.33 -4.09
N TYR A 166 0.50 12.21 -3.40
CA TYR A 166 0.53 10.88 -4.02
C TYR A 166 -0.58 10.75 -5.07
N GLY A 167 -1.82 11.11 -4.73
CA GLY A 167 -2.95 11.10 -5.66
C GLY A 167 -2.76 12.05 -6.86
N ALA A 168 -2.13 13.22 -6.65
CA ALA A 168 -1.83 14.15 -7.72
C ALA A 168 -0.81 13.60 -8.71
N ASP A 169 0.23 12.89 -8.25
CA ASP A 169 1.22 12.23 -9.12
C ASP A 169 0.57 11.11 -9.93
N LEU A 170 -0.29 10.30 -9.31
CA LEU A 170 -1.03 9.24 -10.00
C LEU A 170 -1.93 9.78 -11.14
N ARG A 171 -2.53 10.98 -10.97
CA ARG A 171 -3.36 11.62 -11.99
C ARG A 171 -2.59 12.27 -13.11
N ARG A 172 -1.30 12.59 -12.89
CA ARG A 172 -0.43 13.14 -13.95
C ARG A 172 0.16 12.10 -14.87
N HIS A 173 0.05 10.83 -14.49
CA HIS A 173 0.39 9.67 -15.32
C HIS A 173 -0.62 9.51 -16.46
#